data_a45c547a0ae4d136fa7959cbe5ec15d2
#
_entry.id   a45c547a0ae4d136fa7959cbe5ec15d2
#
_cell.length_a   1.000
_cell.length_b   1.000
_cell.length_c   1.000
_cell.angle_alpha   90.00
_cell.angle_beta   90.00
_cell.angle_gamma   90.00
#
_symmetry.space_group_name_H-M   'P 1'
#
loop_
_entity.id
_entity.type
_entity.pdbx_description
1 polymer ?
#
loop_
_entity_poly.entity_id
_entity_poly.type
_entity_poly.pdbx_seq_one_letter_code
_entity_poly.pdbx_strand_id
1 'polypeptide(L)'
;PVEVTYTISDDKGGTSTAIATITIAPTADTAVLGTGTGAVKEDTLAQTTASGTLSIVDPDAGEAAFQPLTNVAGAYGTLTLAADGAWTYTLDNTKPEVQALKEGQRSTETFTVTSIDGTTSTVTITVIGTNDAPVAVADNASTDEDQPATLRPLANDTDPDADTLAVTNASAANGQVTINPDGTLRYVPDPDFNGTDTVTYTISDGNGGTSTTTVTINVAPAPDAPVAVADLAATNEEQPVTFTVLDNDTDADGDTLTVTGASVDP
;
A
#
# COMPACT_ATOMS: atom_id res chain seq x y z
N PRO A 1 -5.90 -63.11 -16.26
CA PRO A 1 -5.39 -64.47 -16.21
C PRO A 1 -4.81 -64.91 -17.55
N VAL A 2 -3.69 -65.63 -17.52
CA VAL A 2 -3.10 -66.26 -18.70
C VAL A 2 -3.48 -67.74 -18.65
N GLU A 3 -4.06 -68.29 -19.72
CA GLU A 3 -4.45 -69.67 -19.82
C GLU A 3 -3.38 -70.43 -20.61
N VAL A 4 -2.85 -71.48 -20.02
CA VAL A 4 -1.89 -72.39 -20.66
C VAL A 4 -2.55 -73.74 -20.82
N THR A 5 -2.84 -74.10 -22.05
CA THR A 5 -3.35 -75.43 -22.38
C THR A 5 -2.14 -76.38 -22.46
N TYR A 6 -2.19 -77.46 -21.72
CA TYR A 6 -1.18 -78.48 -21.77
C TYR A 6 -1.79 -79.87 -21.98
N THR A 7 -1.07 -80.69 -22.70
CA THR A 7 -1.48 -82.04 -22.97
C THR A 7 -0.51 -83.03 -22.30
N ILE A 8 -1.03 -83.97 -21.58
CA ILE A 8 -0.24 -85.08 -21.06
C ILE A 8 -0.52 -86.31 -21.90
N SER A 9 0.47 -87.15 -22.02
CA SER A 9 0.37 -88.41 -22.75
C SER A 9 0.91 -89.54 -21.86
N ASP A 10 0.26 -90.75 -21.97
CA ASP A 10 0.81 -91.95 -21.36
C ASP A 10 1.69 -92.68 -22.43
N ASP A 11 2.42 -93.68 -21.97
CA ASP A 11 3.34 -94.48 -22.73
C ASP A 11 2.62 -95.51 -23.63
N LYS A 12 1.26 -95.52 -23.62
CA LYS A 12 0.35 -96.37 -24.41
C LYS A 12 -0.45 -95.61 -25.49
N GLY A 13 -0.13 -94.30 -25.64
CA GLY A 13 -0.74 -93.48 -26.69
C GLY A 13 -2.03 -92.77 -26.27
N GLY A 14 -2.44 -92.89 -24.99
CA GLY A 14 -3.54 -92.10 -24.47
C GLY A 14 -3.10 -90.66 -24.18
N THR A 15 -3.89 -89.67 -24.53
CA THR A 15 -3.62 -88.22 -24.28
C THR A 15 -4.81 -87.60 -23.57
N SER A 16 -4.51 -86.64 -22.69
CA SER A 16 -5.49 -85.76 -22.04
C SER A 16 -5.00 -84.34 -22.02
N THR A 17 -5.90 -83.40 -22.26
CA THR A 17 -5.60 -81.93 -22.29
C THR A 17 -6.30 -81.26 -21.12
N ALA A 18 -5.60 -80.34 -20.47
CA ALA A 18 -6.11 -79.51 -19.39
C ALA A 18 -5.63 -78.06 -19.55
N ILE A 19 -6.26 -77.16 -18.89
CA ILE A 19 -5.91 -75.73 -18.86
C ILE A 19 -5.35 -75.40 -17.48
N ALA A 20 -4.19 -74.76 -17.43
CA ALA A 20 -3.66 -74.11 -16.24
C ALA A 20 -3.92 -72.58 -16.36
N THR A 21 -4.66 -72.04 -15.42
CA THR A 21 -4.90 -70.64 -15.36
C THR A 21 -3.89 -69.96 -14.40
N ILE A 22 -3.12 -69.03 -14.91
CA ILE A 22 -2.18 -68.19 -14.13
C ILE A 22 -2.86 -66.86 -13.87
N THR A 23 -3.14 -66.53 -12.62
CA THR A 23 -3.62 -65.22 -12.22
C THR A 23 -2.41 -64.37 -11.90
N ILE A 24 -2.20 -63.29 -12.66
CA ILE A 24 -1.22 -62.26 -12.37
C ILE A 24 -1.94 -61.22 -11.50
N ALA A 25 -1.51 -61.08 -10.25
CA ALA A 25 -1.99 -59.99 -9.41
C ALA A 25 -1.34 -58.66 -9.86
N PRO A 26 -2.09 -57.59 -10.07
CA PRO A 26 -1.52 -56.31 -10.36
C PRO A 26 -0.76 -55.82 -9.13
N THR A 27 0.38 -55.19 -9.37
CA THR A 27 1.11 -54.36 -8.36
C THR A 27 0.85 -52.89 -8.72
N ALA A 28 0.61 -52.07 -7.71
CA ALA A 28 0.46 -50.64 -7.93
C ALA A 28 1.80 -50.05 -8.42
N ASP A 29 1.79 -49.43 -9.57
CA ASP A 29 2.87 -48.65 -10.11
C ASP A 29 2.72 -47.18 -9.68
N THR A 30 3.82 -46.41 -9.62
CA THR A 30 3.78 -44.98 -9.24
C THR A 30 3.53 -44.10 -10.45
N ALA A 31 2.65 -43.10 -10.31
CA ALA A 31 2.39 -42.09 -11.33
C ALA A 31 3.65 -41.25 -11.64
N VAL A 32 3.81 -40.85 -12.87
CA VAL A 32 4.78 -39.85 -13.30
C VAL A 32 4.09 -38.53 -13.51
N LEU A 33 4.42 -37.54 -12.69
CA LEU A 33 3.78 -36.23 -12.65
C LEU A 33 4.67 -35.14 -13.24
N GLY A 34 4.08 -34.22 -14.02
CA GLY A 34 4.74 -32.97 -14.39
C GLY A 34 4.59 -31.91 -13.31
N THR A 35 5.41 -30.86 -13.39
CA THR A 35 5.31 -29.67 -12.55
C THR A 35 4.56 -28.55 -13.25
N GLY A 36 3.86 -27.69 -12.48
CA GLY A 36 3.21 -26.49 -12.98
C GLY A 36 3.97 -25.22 -12.58
N THR A 37 3.97 -24.25 -13.47
CA THR A 37 4.48 -22.90 -13.17
C THR A 37 3.54 -21.84 -13.72
N GLY A 38 3.37 -20.74 -12.97
CA GLY A 38 2.58 -19.60 -13.39
C GLY A 38 3.16 -18.30 -12.88
N ALA A 39 2.69 -17.19 -13.44
CA ALA A 39 3.03 -15.86 -12.94
C ALA A 39 1.78 -14.99 -12.93
N VAL A 40 1.67 -14.15 -11.89
CA VAL A 40 0.62 -13.15 -11.72
C VAL A 40 1.27 -11.83 -11.36
N LYS A 41 0.58 -10.72 -11.63
CA LYS A 41 1.01 -9.37 -11.26
C LYS A 41 -0.11 -8.70 -10.48
N GLU A 42 0.23 -8.07 -9.35
CA GLU A 42 -0.73 -7.28 -8.59
C GLU A 42 -1.21 -6.06 -9.38
N ASP A 43 -2.32 -5.48 -8.96
CA ASP A 43 -2.96 -4.28 -9.50
C ASP A 43 -3.19 -4.27 -11.02
N THR A 44 -2.95 -5.40 -11.68
CA THR A 44 -3.16 -5.57 -13.11
C THR A 44 -4.27 -6.59 -13.35
N LEU A 45 -5.53 -6.15 -13.45
CA LEU A 45 -6.72 -6.99 -13.56
C LEU A 45 -6.59 -8.16 -14.57
N ALA A 46 -5.89 -7.93 -15.68
CA ALA A 46 -5.68 -8.97 -16.70
C ALA A 46 -4.61 -10.02 -16.31
N GLN A 47 -3.88 -9.82 -15.20
CA GLN A 47 -2.76 -10.66 -14.78
C GLN A 47 -2.89 -11.18 -13.33
N THR A 48 -4.06 -11.07 -12.73
CA THR A 48 -4.33 -11.58 -11.38
C THR A 48 -4.62 -13.08 -11.33
N THR A 49 -4.68 -13.73 -12.50
CA THR A 49 -4.89 -15.18 -12.59
C THR A 49 -3.82 -15.85 -13.45
N ALA A 50 -3.44 -17.05 -13.05
CA ALA A 50 -2.59 -17.94 -13.84
C ALA A 50 -3.26 -19.32 -13.94
N SER A 51 -3.09 -20.02 -15.05
CA SER A 51 -3.66 -21.35 -15.26
C SER A 51 -2.75 -22.22 -16.10
N GLY A 52 -2.94 -23.50 -16.02
CA GLY A 52 -2.20 -24.48 -16.81
C GLY A 52 -2.76 -25.90 -16.62
N THR A 53 -2.03 -26.87 -17.11
CA THR A 53 -2.37 -28.29 -16.97
C THR A 53 -1.12 -29.08 -16.59
N LEU A 54 -1.22 -29.85 -15.51
CA LEU A 54 -0.19 -30.81 -15.12
C LEU A 54 -0.34 -32.08 -15.94
N SER A 55 0.78 -32.64 -16.40
CA SER A 55 0.77 -33.98 -16.98
C SER A 55 0.76 -35.04 -15.90
N ILE A 56 0.06 -36.13 -16.16
CA ILE A 56 0.07 -37.33 -15.34
C ILE A 56 0.05 -38.54 -16.25
N VAL A 57 0.92 -39.49 -15.98
CA VAL A 57 0.95 -40.81 -16.62
C VAL A 57 1.04 -41.87 -15.56
N ASP A 58 0.11 -42.80 -15.55
CA ASP A 58 0.08 -43.95 -14.65
C ASP A 58 -0.16 -45.21 -15.49
N PRO A 59 0.66 -46.28 -15.34
CA PRO A 59 0.44 -47.55 -16.02
C PRO A 59 -0.84 -48.27 -15.57
N ASP A 60 -1.33 -48.00 -14.36
CA ASP A 60 -2.51 -48.64 -13.81
C ASP A 60 -3.80 -47.99 -14.34
N ALA A 61 -4.71 -48.80 -14.82
CA ALA A 61 -5.92 -48.32 -15.47
C ALA A 61 -6.84 -47.57 -14.49
N GLY A 62 -7.07 -46.27 -14.73
CA GLY A 62 -7.95 -45.42 -13.96
C GLY A 62 -7.26 -44.66 -12.85
N GLU A 63 -5.93 -44.76 -12.68
CA GLU A 63 -5.16 -44.09 -11.65
C GLU A 63 -4.44 -42.82 -12.16
N ALA A 64 -4.42 -42.57 -13.44
CA ALA A 64 -3.87 -41.34 -14.05
C ALA A 64 -4.77 -40.11 -13.79
N ALA A 65 -4.94 -39.76 -12.51
CA ALA A 65 -5.73 -38.60 -12.07
C ALA A 65 -5.14 -37.97 -10.81
N PHE A 66 -5.38 -36.66 -10.64
CA PHE A 66 -5.03 -35.92 -9.43
C PHE A 66 -6.17 -35.96 -8.39
N GLN A 67 -5.81 -35.82 -7.13
CA GLN A 67 -6.75 -35.48 -6.07
C GLN A 67 -7.14 -34.01 -6.24
N PRO A 68 -8.45 -33.68 -6.46
CA PRO A 68 -8.85 -32.30 -6.72
C PRO A 68 -8.60 -31.40 -5.50
N LEU A 69 -8.17 -30.17 -5.77
CA LEU A 69 -8.02 -29.09 -4.78
C LEU A 69 -9.04 -27.99 -5.10
N THR A 70 -9.73 -27.49 -4.08
CA THR A 70 -10.70 -26.41 -4.26
C THR A 70 -10.28 -25.22 -3.39
N ASN A 71 -9.88 -24.12 -4.03
CA ASN A 71 -9.52 -22.85 -3.37
C ASN A 71 -8.56 -23.03 -2.17
N VAL A 72 -7.52 -23.83 -2.37
CA VAL A 72 -6.48 -24.00 -1.34
C VAL A 72 -5.72 -22.69 -1.18
N ALA A 73 -5.78 -22.12 0.04
CA ALA A 73 -5.16 -20.83 0.34
C ALA A 73 -3.64 -20.95 0.40
N GLY A 74 -2.97 -20.03 -0.26
CA GLY A 74 -1.54 -19.73 -0.14
C GLY A 74 -1.30 -18.40 0.56
N ALA A 75 -0.04 -17.96 0.56
CA ALA A 75 0.37 -16.69 1.12
C ALA A 75 -0.27 -15.52 0.35
N TYR A 76 -0.29 -15.59 -0.97
CA TYR A 76 -0.70 -14.49 -1.84
C TYR A 76 -2.04 -14.72 -2.54
N GLY A 77 -2.54 -15.94 -2.61
CA GLY A 77 -3.77 -16.25 -3.34
C GLY A 77 -4.30 -17.65 -3.08
N THR A 78 -5.06 -18.19 -4.03
CA THR A 78 -5.68 -19.52 -3.93
C THR A 78 -5.46 -20.36 -5.18
N LEU A 79 -5.24 -21.67 -4.99
CA LEU A 79 -5.11 -22.65 -6.08
C LEU A 79 -6.32 -23.57 -6.11
N THR A 80 -6.84 -23.83 -7.32
CA THR A 80 -7.78 -24.90 -7.63
C THR A 80 -7.13 -25.86 -8.62
N LEU A 81 -7.29 -27.17 -8.39
CA LEU A 81 -6.81 -28.23 -9.29
C LEU A 81 -7.93 -29.21 -9.58
N ALA A 82 -8.17 -29.52 -10.83
CA ALA A 82 -9.10 -30.56 -11.25
C ALA A 82 -8.43 -31.94 -11.36
N ALA A 83 -9.22 -33.00 -11.39
CA ALA A 83 -8.70 -34.36 -11.47
C ALA A 83 -7.92 -34.66 -12.76
N ASP A 84 -8.17 -33.93 -13.83
CA ASP A 84 -7.48 -34.03 -15.13
C ASP A 84 -6.17 -33.24 -15.18
N GLY A 85 -5.78 -32.60 -14.05
CA GLY A 85 -4.57 -31.79 -13.95
C GLY A 85 -4.74 -30.32 -14.35
N ALA A 86 -5.91 -29.89 -14.80
CA ALA A 86 -6.18 -28.47 -15.06
C ALA A 86 -6.16 -27.70 -13.74
N TRP A 87 -5.35 -26.63 -13.66
CA TRP A 87 -5.24 -25.81 -12.48
C TRP A 87 -5.44 -24.33 -12.78
N THR A 88 -5.95 -23.62 -11.80
CA THR A 88 -6.11 -22.17 -11.83
C THR A 88 -5.67 -21.59 -10.49
N TYR A 89 -4.84 -20.58 -10.55
CA TYR A 89 -4.44 -19.76 -9.41
C TYR A 89 -5.06 -18.38 -9.54
N THR A 90 -5.56 -17.84 -8.44
CA THR A 90 -6.12 -16.48 -8.35
C THR A 90 -5.41 -15.72 -7.25
N LEU A 91 -4.77 -14.61 -7.60
CA LEU A 91 -4.15 -13.67 -6.67
C LEU A 91 -5.24 -12.97 -5.85
N ASP A 92 -5.02 -12.83 -4.55
CA ASP A 92 -5.84 -11.98 -3.68
C ASP A 92 -5.16 -10.63 -3.47
N ASN A 93 -5.52 -9.69 -4.32
CA ASN A 93 -4.95 -8.33 -4.32
C ASN A 93 -5.32 -7.50 -3.08
N THR A 94 -6.15 -8.01 -2.17
CA THR A 94 -6.50 -7.31 -0.91
C THR A 94 -5.57 -7.68 0.25
N LYS A 95 -4.67 -8.63 0.05
CA LYS A 95 -3.75 -9.07 1.09
C LYS A 95 -2.62 -8.06 1.29
N PRO A 96 -2.31 -7.68 2.55
CA PRO A 96 -1.18 -6.79 2.83
C PRO A 96 0.17 -7.33 2.32
N GLU A 97 0.34 -8.66 2.29
CA GLU A 97 1.56 -9.31 1.79
C GLU A 97 1.71 -9.20 0.27
N VAL A 98 0.61 -8.96 -0.45
CA VAL A 98 0.61 -8.67 -1.89
C VAL A 98 0.96 -7.20 -2.09
N GLN A 99 0.23 -6.29 -1.43
CA GLN A 99 0.42 -4.83 -1.52
C GLN A 99 1.80 -4.34 -1.01
N ALA A 100 2.53 -5.16 -0.27
CA ALA A 100 3.90 -4.85 0.18
C ALA A 100 4.98 -5.28 -0.81
N LEU A 101 4.62 -5.73 -2.01
CA LEU A 101 5.57 -6.15 -3.04
C LEU A 101 5.93 -4.97 -3.95
N LYS A 102 7.09 -4.40 -3.76
CA LYS A 102 7.64 -3.28 -4.54
C LYS A 102 7.63 -3.52 -6.05
N GLU A 103 7.65 -2.44 -6.83
CA GLU A 103 7.70 -2.52 -8.31
C GLU A 103 8.74 -3.53 -8.81
N GLY A 104 8.25 -4.52 -9.55
CA GLY A 104 9.06 -5.58 -10.14
C GLY A 104 9.63 -6.60 -9.15
N GLN A 105 9.37 -6.47 -7.85
CA GLN A 105 9.72 -7.49 -6.86
C GLN A 105 9.02 -8.80 -7.21
N ARG A 106 9.73 -9.91 -7.03
CA ARG A 106 9.20 -11.24 -7.30
C ARG A 106 9.19 -12.07 -6.04
N SER A 107 8.02 -12.59 -5.72
CA SER A 107 7.84 -13.54 -4.64
C SER A 107 7.27 -14.83 -5.21
N THR A 108 7.53 -15.96 -4.58
CA THR A 108 7.02 -17.27 -5.06
C THR A 108 6.28 -18.01 -3.96
N GLU A 109 5.19 -18.66 -4.33
CA GLU A 109 4.56 -19.66 -3.48
C GLU A 109 4.41 -20.98 -4.23
N THR A 110 4.39 -22.08 -3.48
CA THR A 110 4.38 -23.43 -4.05
C THR A 110 3.30 -24.26 -3.39
N PHE A 111 2.47 -24.87 -4.22
CA PHE A 111 1.41 -25.78 -3.81
C PHE A 111 1.81 -27.22 -4.11
N THR A 112 1.72 -28.10 -3.12
CA THR A 112 1.89 -29.53 -3.33
C THR A 112 0.57 -30.09 -3.86
N VAL A 113 0.68 -30.87 -4.94
CA VAL A 113 -0.42 -31.58 -5.59
C VAL A 113 -0.16 -33.09 -5.51
N THR A 114 -1.21 -33.89 -5.44
CA THR A 114 -1.09 -35.33 -5.20
C THR A 114 -1.95 -36.09 -6.21
N SER A 115 -1.43 -37.16 -6.78
CA SER A 115 -2.20 -38.11 -7.58
C SER A 115 -3.05 -39.04 -6.74
N ILE A 116 -3.89 -39.83 -7.35
CA ILE A 116 -4.76 -40.79 -6.64
C ILE A 116 -3.91 -41.86 -5.93
N ASP A 117 -2.80 -42.28 -6.52
CA ASP A 117 -1.85 -43.25 -5.95
C ASP A 117 -0.98 -42.68 -4.80
N GLY A 118 -1.08 -41.34 -4.53
CA GLY A 118 -0.32 -40.66 -3.47
C GLY A 118 1.02 -40.05 -3.92
N THR A 119 1.39 -40.16 -5.19
CA THR A 119 2.58 -39.48 -5.74
C THR A 119 2.38 -37.99 -5.73
N THR A 120 3.42 -37.21 -5.35
CA THR A 120 3.33 -35.75 -5.20
C THR A 120 4.13 -34.99 -6.27
N SER A 121 3.63 -33.82 -6.62
CA SER A 121 4.29 -32.85 -7.48
C SER A 121 3.98 -31.42 -6.98
N THR A 122 4.35 -30.40 -7.74
CA THR A 122 4.17 -29.01 -7.32
C THR A 122 3.65 -28.11 -8.44
N VAL A 123 2.87 -27.09 -8.01
CA VAL A 123 2.57 -25.90 -8.81
C VAL A 123 3.26 -24.72 -8.13
N THR A 124 4.14 -24.03 -8.84
CA THR A 124 4.87 -22.85 -8.33
C THR A 124 4.37 -21.60 -9.05
N ILE A 125 3.93 -20.63 -8.28
CA ILE A 125 3.42 -19.33 -8.76
C ILE A 125 4.42 -18.24 -8.40
N THR A 126 4.77 -17.42 -9.38
CA THR A 126 5.53 -16.18 -9.16
C THR A 126 4.55 -15.02 -9.08
N VAL A 127 4.53 -14.29 -7.98
CA VAL A 127 3.81 -13.03 -7.80
C VAL A 127 4.77 -11.88 -8.06
N ILE A 128 4.36 -10.94 -8.90
CA ILE A 128 5.16 -9.79 -9.31
C ILE A 128 4.49 -8.54 -8.74
N GLY A 129 5.25 -7.75 -7.96
CA GLY A 129 4.83 -6.51 -7.37
C GLY A 129 4.70 -5.36 -8.36
N THR A 130 3.89 -4.38 -7.99
CA THR A 130 3.81 -3.04 -8.59
C THR A 130 4.02 -2.00 -7.51
N ASN A 131 4.35 -0.77 -7.89
CA ASN A 131 4.42 0.31 -6.92
C ASN A 131 3.02 0.75 -6.50
N ASP A 132 2.76 0.78 -5.20
CA ASP A 132 1.57 1.37 -4.60
C ASP A 132 1.81 2.84 -4.24
N ALA A 133 0.75 3.65 -4.29
CA ALA A 133 0.85 5.05 -3.91
C ALA A 133 0.80 5.21 -2.37
N PRO A 134 1.51 6.22 -1.82
CA PRO A 134 1.49 6.47 -0.40
C PRO A 134 0.10 6.93 0.08
N VAL A 135 -0.16 6.75 1.36
CA VAL A 135 -1.38 7.19 2.04
C VAL A 135 -1.04 8.35 2.98
N ALA A 136 -1.41 9.56 2.55
CA ALA A 136 -1.28 10.76 3.38
C ALA A 136 -2.48 10.90 4.32
N VAL A 137 -2.21 11.16 5.60
CA VAL A 137 -3.20 11.29 6.66
C VAL A 137 -3.17 12.71 7.23
N ALA A 138 -4.33 13.35 7.38
CA ALA A 138 -4.43 14.73 7.84
C ALA A 138 -3.88 14.94 9.26
N ASP A 139 -3.23 16.09 9.48
CA ASP A 139 -2.61 16.51 10.72
C ASP A 139 -3.29 17.73 11.34
N ASN A 140 -2.92 17.99 12.59
CA ASN A 140 -3.30 19.22 13.31
C ASN A 140 -2.07 19.83 14.00
N ALA A 141 -2.03 21.16 14.02
CA ALA A 141 -0.98 21.91 14.70
C ALA A 141 -1.54 23.19 15.34
N SER A 142 -0.74 23.89 16.13
CA SER A 142 -1.06 25.21 16.65
C SER A 142 0.21 26.05 16.76
N THR A 143 0.02 27.36 16.67
CA THR A 143 1.04 28.38 16.93
C THR A 143 0.34 29.66 17.38
N ASP A 144 1.07 30.63 17.91
CA ASP A 144 0.58 31.98 18.07
C ASP A 144 0.79 32.76 16.75
N GLU A 145 0.04 33.84 16.52
CA GLU A 145 0.33 34.73 15.41
C GLU A 145 1.78 35.28 15.53
N ASP A 146 2.36 35.68 14.42
CA ASP A 146 3.74 36.14 14.29
C ASP A 146 4.82 35.13 14.75
N GLN A 147 4.42 33.91 15.16
CA GLN A 147 5.35 32.88 15.56
C GLN A 147 5.39 31.74 14.50
N PRO A 148 6.60 31.39 14.01
CA PRO A 148 6.72 30.27 13.09
C PRO A 148 6.50 28.93 13.79
N ALA A 149 5.80 28.00 13.14
CA ALA A 149 5.64 26.62 13.58
C ALA A 149 6.46 25.65 12.72
N THR A 150 6.94 24.55 13.34
CA THR A 150 7.52 23.41 12.64
C THR A 150 6.53 22.26 12.65
N LEU A 151 6.06 21.87 11.45
CA LEU A 151 5.11 20.80 11.25
C LEU A 151 5.84 19.52 10.85
N ARG A 152 5.30 18.36 11.21
CA ARG A 152 5.85 17.03 10.92
C ARG A 152 4.83 16.19 10.16
N PRO A 153 4.51 16.55 8.90
CA PRO A 153 3.42 15.95 8.16
C PRO A 153 3.61 14.45 7.92
N LEU A 154 4.84 13.97 7.74
CA LEU A 154 5.13 12.57 7.47
C LEU A 154 5.01 11.63 8.68
N ALA A 155 4.63 12.13 9.87
CA ALA A 155 4.69 11.33 11.10
C ALA A 155 3.62 10.20 11.16
N ASN A 156 2.50 10.37 10.47
CA ASN A 156 1.36 9.44 10.41
C ASN A 156 1.07 8.94 8.99
N ASP A 157 1.86 9.38 8.01
CA ASP A 157 1.77 8.94 6.63
C ASP A 157 2.42 7.57 6.45
N THR A 158 1.89 6.77 5.55
CA THR A 158 2.37 5.42 5.30
C THR A 158 2.47 5.13 3.80
N ASP A 159 3.26 4.12 3.50
CA ASP A 159 3.38 3.57 2.16
C ASP A 159 3.25 2.05 2.21
N PRO A 160 2.40 1.41 1.37
CA PRO A 160 2.22 -0.04 1.39
C PRO A 160 3.51 -0.80 1.09
N ASP A 161 4.32 -0.32 0.16
CA ASP A 161 5.64 -0.86 -0.22
C ASP A 161 6.74 -0.54 0.80
N ALA A 162 6.42 0.24 1.84
CA ALA A 162 7.36 0.79 2.80
C ALA A 162 8.49 1.61 2.13
N ASP A 163 8.15 2.38 1.12
CA ASP A 163 9.05 3.30 0.47
C ASP A 163 9.28 4.57 1.31
N THR A 164 10.37 5.26 1.05
CA THR A 164 10.71 6.47 1.78
C THR A 164 9.90 7.64 1.26
N LEU A 165 9.05 8.21 2.11
CA LEU A 165 8.20 9.34 1.77
C LEU A 165 8.96 10.66 1.82
N ALA A 166 8.62 11.55 0.89
CA ALA A 166 9.12 12.92 0.86
C ALA A 166 8.00 13.90 0.55
N VAL A 167 7.98 15.06 1.24
CA VAL A 167 7.08 16.16 0.87
C VAL A 167 7.62 16.84 -0.39
N THR A 168 6.79 16.90 -1.44
CA THR A 168 7.17 17.47 -2.74
C THR A 168 6.53 18.83 -3.00
N ASN A 169 5.42 19.13 -2.34
CA ASN A 169 4.74 20.42 -2.43
C ASN A 169 4.03 20.75 -1.11
N ALA A 170 3.99 22.03 -0.76
CA ALA A 170 3.20 22.53 0.36
C ALA A 170 2.80 23.99 0.13
N SER A 171 1.58 24.36 0.55
CA SER A 171 1.06 25.74 0.47
C SER A 171 0.05 26.00 1.58
N ALA A 172 -0.05 27.25 2.01
CA ALA A 172 -1.04 27.74 2.96
C ALA A 172 -1.86 28.90 2.34
N ALA A 173 -3.00 29.20 2.93
CA ALA A 173 -3.85 30.32 2.49
C ALA A 173 -3.48 31.64 3.21
N ASN A 174 -3.09 31.57 4.50
CA ASN A 174 -2.85 32.71 5.36
C ASN A 174 -1.45 32.63 5.99
N GLY A 175 -0.43 32.27 5.19
CA GLY A 175 0.94 32.18 5.63
C GLY A 175 1.87 31.61 4.56
N GLN A 176 3.14 31.55 4.89
CA GLN A 176 4.18 30.99 4.04
C GLN A 176 4.64 29.64 4.54
N VAL A 177 4.82 28.69 3.62
CA VAL A 177 5.32 27.34 3.93
C VAL A 177 6.63 27.08 3.20
N THR A 178 7.60 26.58 3.95
CA THR A 178 8.91 26.14 3.41
C THR A 178 9.11 24.66 3.76
N ILE A 179 9.47 23.85 2.75
CA ILE A 179 9.83 22.45 2.93
C ILE A 179 11.30 22.38 3.36
N ASN A 180 11.58 21.80 4.53
CA ASN A 180 12.93 21.60 5.04
C ASN A 180 13.54 20.29 4.47
N PRO A 181 14.89 20.19 4.40
CA PRO A 181 15.55 18.99 3.90
C PRO A 181 15.30 17.70 4.71
N ASP A 182 14.83 17.83 5.94
CA ASP A 182 14.47 16.71 6.81
C ASP A 182 13.01 16.26 6.68
N GLY A 183 12.26 16.82 5.71
CA GLY A 183 10.86 16.52 5.46
C GLY A 183 9.87 17.26 6.37
N THR A 184 10.33 18.09 7.31
CA THR A 184 9.47 18.97 8.08
C THR A 184 9.05 20.19 7.26
N LEU A 185 7.92 20.82 7.64
CA LEU A 185 7.49 22.09 7.05
C LEU A 185 7.66 23.21 8.08
N ARG A 186 8.24 24.33 7.66
CA ARG A 186 8.23 25.56 8.42
C ARG A 186 7.05 26.40 7.93
N TYR A 187 6.06 26.61 8.77
CA TYR A 187 4.93 27.52 8.54
C TYR A 187 5.17 28.84 9.24
N VAL A 188 4.89 29.94 8.58
CA VAL A 188 4.92 31.30 9.13
C VAL A 188 3.57 31.93 8.82
N PRO A 189 2.73 32.25 9.82
CA PRO A 189 1.50 33.00 9.60
C PRO A 189 1.78 34.32 8.87
N ASP A 190 0.81 34.82 8.13
CA ASP A 190 0.86 36.20 7.67
C ASP A 190 0.79 37.14 8.90
N PRO A 191 1.37 38.36 8.82
CA PRO A 191 1.36 39.30 9.94
C PRO A 191 -0.07 39.53 10.47
N ASP A 192 -0.21 39.52 11.80
CA ASP A 192 -1.46 39.76 12.52
C ASP A 192 -2.59 38.76 12.16
N PHE A 193 -2.25 37.61 11.54
CA PHE A 193 -3.25 36.60 11.23
C PHE A 193 -3.48 35.67 12.42
N ASN A 194 -4.68 35.68 12.97
CA ASN A 194 -5.16 34.69 13.92
C ASN A 194 -6.42 33.97 13.41
N GLY A 195 -6.63 32.72 13.88
CA GLY A 195 -7.73 31.89 13.41
C GLY A 195 -7.25 30.53 12.90
N THR A 196 -8.06 29.88 12.06
CA THR A 196 -7.73 28.57 11.49
C THR A 196 -7.17 28.74 10.07
N ASP A 197 -5.96 28.24 9.86
CA ASP A 197 -5.39 28.10 8.51
C ASP A 197 -5.24 26.63 8.12
N THR A 198 -5.05 26.38 6.83
CA THR A 198 -4.91 25.04 6.25
C THR A 198 -3.67 25.01 5.36
N VAL A 199 -2.68 24.20 5.74
CA VAL A 199 -1.56 23.86 4.87
C VAL A 199 -1.91 22.62 4.07
N THR A 200 -2.01 22.74 2.75
CA THR A 200 -2.13 21.58 1.86
C THR A 200 -0.73 21.11 1.50
N TYR A 201 -0.47 19.80 1.63
CA TYR A 201 0.82 19.21 1.25
C TYR A 201 0.66 17.94 0.42
N THR A 202 1.66 17.66 -0.43
CA THR A 202 1.72 16.47 -1.27
C THR A 202 2.98 15.70 -0.94
N ILE A 203 2.83 14.39 -0.75
CA ILE A 203 3.93 13.45 -0.55
C ILE A 203 4.14 12.58 -1.78
N SER A 204 5.35 12.08 -1.93
CA SER A 204 5.74 11.11 -2.97
C SER A 204 6.59 10.00 -2.36
N ASP A 205 6.43 8.80 -2.91
CA ASP A 205 7.24 7.60 -2.63
C ASP A 205 8.58 7.57 -3.40
N GLY A 206 8.76 8.46 -4.39
CA GLY A 206 9.92 8.48 -5.28
C GLY A 206 9.84 7.49 -6.45
N ASN A 207 8.81 6.65 -6.52
CA ASN A 207 8.59 5.63 -7.55
C ASN A 207 7.40 5.94 -8.47
N GLY A 208 6.78 7.12 -8.32
CA GLY A 208 5.71 7.63 -9.17
C GLY A 208 4.36 7.77 -8.46
N GLY A 209 4.19 7.21 -7.28
CA GLY A 209 3.02 7.40 -6.43
C GLY A 209 3.07 8.74 -5.70
N THR A 210 1.90 9.36 -5.53
CA THR A 210 1.73 10.60 -4.75
C THR A 210 0.40 10.61 -4.02
N SER A 211 0.36 11.30 -2.87
CA SER A 211 -0.87 11.54 -2.12
C SER A 211 -0.89 12.96 -1.58
N THR A 212 -2.08 13.55 -1.42
CA THR A 212 -2.23 14.93 -0.97
C THR A 212 -3.24 14.99 0.17
N THR A 213 -2.88 15.72 1.22
CA THR A 213 -3.74 15.95 2.40
C THR A 213 -3.43 17.32 3.02
N THR A 214 -3.88 17.57 4.25
CA THR A 214 -3.78 18.87 4.90
C THR A 214 -3.29 18.79 6.33
N VAL A 215 -2.60 19.85 6.78
CA VAL A 215 -2.42 20.18 8.20
C VAL A 215 -3.37 21.33 8.54
N THR A 216 -4.26 21.13 9.49
CA THR A 216 -5.10 22.19 10.04
C THR A 216 -4.32 22.88 11.17
N ILE A 217 -4.13 24.21 11.06
CA ILE A 217 -3.37 25.00 12.04
C ILE A 217 -4.30 25.96 12.75
N ASN A 218 -4.31 25.91 14.08
CA ASN A 218 -4.96 26.94 14.90
C ASN A 218 -3.92 28.00 15.30
N VAL A 219 -4.04 29.18 14.74
CA VAL A 219 -3.20 30.34 15.07
C VAL A 219 -3.92 31.14 16.15
N ALA A 220 -3.33 31.17 17.34
CA ALA A 220 -3.90 31.91 18.47
C ALA A 220 -3.51 33.39 18.41
N PRO A 221 -4.38 34.31 18.82
CA PRO A 221 -4.05 35.73 18.91
C PRO A 221 -2.98 35.97 19.97
N ALA A 222 -2.11 36.95 19.72
CA ALA A 222 -1.11 37.45 20.65
C ALA A 222 -1.18 38.99 20.70
N PRO A 223 -1.01 39.64 21.87
CA PRO A 223 -1.12 41.09 21.97
C PRO A 223 -0.04 41.79 21.12
N ASP A 224 -0.47 42.71 20.26
CA ASP A 224 0.38 43.57 19.47
C ASP A 224 0.58 44.95 20.11
N ALA A 225 1.64 45.63 19.71
CA ALA A 225 1.89 46.99 20.17
C ALA A 225 1.17 48.00 19.24
N PRO A 226 0.53 49.04 19.79
CA PRO A 226 -0.13 50.04 18.96
C PRO A 226 0.88 50.79 18.06
N VAL A 227 0.41 51.20 16.90
CA VAL A 227 1.17 51.99 15.92
C VAL A 227 0.73 53.44 15.99
N ALA A 228 1.60 54.30 16.53
CA ALA A 228 1.37 55.74 16.56
C ALA A 228 1.84 56.39 15.26
N VAL A 229 0.99 57.20 14.66
CA VAL A 229 1.23 57.95 13.42
C VAL A 229 1.32 59.44 13.73
N ALA A 230 2.33 60.14 13.17
CA ALA A 230 2.57 61.55 13.44
C ALA A 230 1.39 62.43 13.01
N ASP A 231 1.02 63.35 13.92
CA ASP A 231 -0.02 64.36 13.71
C ASP A 231 0.56 65.70 13.33
N LEU A 232 -0.28 66.51 12.73
CA LEU A 232 0.04 67.93 12.41
C LEU A 232 -1.01 68.85 12.97
N ALA A 233 -0.60 69.78 13.80
CA ALA A 233 -1.45 70.85 14.28
C ALA A 233 -0.75 72.21 14.06
N ALA A 234 -1.54 73.26 13.88
CA ALA A 234 -1.05 74.62 13.69
C ALA A 234 -1.84 75.58 14.59
N THR A 235 -1.12 76.52 15.22
CA THR A 235 -1.72 77.58 15.99
C THR A 235 -0.95 78.88 15.81
N ASN A 236 -1.56 80.00 16.12
CA ASN A 236 -0.85 81.25 16.18
C ASN A 236 -0.19 81.46 17.53
N GLU A 237 0.76 82.39 17.61
CA GLU A 237 1.40 82.81 18.81
C GLU A 237 0.34 83.22 19.87
N GLU A 238 0.57 82.82 21.17
CA GLU A 238 -0.31 83.05 22.29
C GLU A 238 -1.73 82.43 22.22
N GLN A 239 -2.00 81.56 21.21
CA GLN A 239 -3.30 80.88 21.10
C GLN A 239 -3.16 79.37 21.46
N PRO A 240 -3.96 78.85 22.41
CA PRO A 240 -4.02 77.44 22.71
C PRO A 240 -4.65 76.68 21.52
N VAL A 241 -4.15 75.47 21.23
CA VAL A 241 -4.73 74.54 20.29
C VAL A 241 -5.09 73.22 21.00
N THR A 242 -6.25 72.69 20.67
CA THR A 242 -6.63 71.30 21.07
C THR A 242 -6.77 70.48 19.81
N PHE A 243 -6.13 69.33 19.79
CA PHE A 243 -6.23 68.38 18.70
C PHE A 243 -6.25 66.95 19.23
N THR A 244 -6.83 66.03 18.45
CA THR A 244 -6.88 64.62 18.76
C THR A 244 -5.62 63.95 18.21
N VAL A 245 -4.90 63.17 19.04
CA VAL A 245 -3.65 62.50 18.65
C VAL A 245 -3.86 61.02 18.39
N LEU A 246 -5.07 60.47 18.58
CA LEU A 246 -5.34 59.06 18.42
C LEU A 246 -6.16 58.75 17.13
N ASP A 247 -6.51 59.76 16.37
CA ASP A 247 -7.47 59.58 15.25
C ASP A 247 -6.89 58.78 14.07
N ASN A 248 -5.57 58.79 13.91
CA ASN A 248 -4.84 58.10 12.84
C ASN A 248 -3.96 56.95 13.39
N ASP A 249 -3.96 56.72 14.71
CA ASP A 249 -3.27 55.62 15.35
C ASP A 249 -4.09 54.32 15.20
N THR A 250 -3.40 53.19 15.17
CA THR A 250 -4.05 51.90 15.02
C THR A 250 -3.45 50.86 15.95
N ASP A 251 -4.23 49.86 16.23
CA ASP A 251 -3.85 48.66 16.96
C ASP A 251 -4.32 47.44 16.19
N ALA A 252 -3.46 46.44 15.97
CA ALA A 252 -3.79 45.29 15.17
C ALA A 252 -4.89 44.42 15.81
N ASP A 253 -4.89 44.32 17.15
CA ASP A 253 -5.91 43.61 17.92
C ASP A 253 -7.23 44.39 18.03
N GLY A 254 -7.24 45.68 17.64
CA GLY A 254 -8.38 46.56 17.80
C GLY A 254 -8.55 47.05 19.24
N ASP A 255 -7.51 47.04 20.01
CA ASP A 255 -7.55 47.53 21.41
C ASP A 255 -7.77 49.02 21.51
N THR A 256 -8.33 49.46 22.63
CA THR A 256 -8.61 50.88 22.89
C THR A 256 -7.35 51.64 23.23
N LEU A 257 -6.93 52.56 22.37
CA LEU A 257 -5.74 53.35 22.53
C LEU A 257 -5.96 54.47 23.59
N THR A 258 -4.91 54.73 24.37
CA THR A 258 -4.86 55.78 25.36
C THR A 258 -3.52 56.50 25.36
N VAL A 259 -3.54 57.85 25.49
CA VAL A 259 -2.30 58.61 25.65
C VAL A 259 -1.77 58.47 27.09
N THR A 260 -0.59 57.87 27.25
CA THR A 260 0.04 57.59 28.53
C THR A 260 1.07 58.65 28.94
N GLY A 261 1.49 59.52 28.03
CA GLY A 261 2.46 60.60 28.29
C GLY A 261 2.55 61.58 27.13
N ALA A 262 2.86 62.83 27.46
CA ALA A 262 3.19 63.88 26.47
C ALA A 262 4.32 64.75 27.05
N SER A 263 5.22 65.17 26.16
CA SER A 263 6.30 66.10 26.52
C SER A 263 6.52 67.08 25.37
N VAL A 264 7.03 68.28 25.73
CA VAL A 264 7.44 69.27 24.74
C VAL A 264 8.97 69.31 24.75
N ASP A 265 9.58 69.07 23.59
CA ASP A 265 11.00 69.33 23.44
C ASP A 265 11.24 70.86 23.36
N PRO A 266 12.16 71.39 24.14
CA PRO A 266 12.42 72.84 24.24
C PRO A 266 13.05 73.40 22.95
#